data_abdc1699f68ea647c5f3f447cb0af655
#
_entry.id   abdc1699f68ea647c5f3f447cb0af655
#
_cell.length_a   1.000
_cell.length_b   1.000
_cell.length_c   1.000
_cell.angle_alpha   90.00
_cell.angle_beta   90.00
_cell.angle_gamma   90.00
#
_symmetry.space_group_name_H-M   'P 1'
#
loop_
_entity.id
_entity.type
_entity.pdbx_description
1 polymer ?
#
loop_
_entity_poly.entity_id
_entity_poly.type
_entity_poly.pdbx_seq_one_letter_code
_entity_poly.pdbx_strand_id
1 'polypeptide(L)'
;MEAVDKIKTRVVGVDIREVRTTYAVVDIRGEIIAMDYFMTMDYPDVSDYVSALSEKIIMLVEENGGYEMIRSVGMSAPSANFITGCIENAANMPWKGVVPLAAMLRDRLGLAVALANDAHVTALGEKAFGSAHGLKDFVVVSISHGGLGSCIFMDGKPHLGVNGFAGEVGHSCVEVGGRECGCGRRGCLETYCADKGLVRTVEELLQAEELPSALKGLKNISVQSVTYYCDQGDQVAIEAMRRLGFMLGLGLANYASILNPEAIILTGDMMQAGKWLLKPMRKSFDEHVFHNIQGETRLLVSILKEGERDVLGASALAWDVKEYSLFK
;
A
#
# COMPACT_ATOMS: atom_id res chain seq x y z
N MET A 1 -33.85 -16.05 29.13
CA MET A 1 -33.43 -16.31 27.75
C MET A 1 -31.99 -15.90 27.68
N GLU A 2 -31.06 -16.86 27.72
CA GLU A 2 -29.65 -16.58 27.45
C GLU A 2 -29.53 -16.10 26.03
N ALA A 3 -28.96 -14.91 25.83
CA ALA A 3 -28.61 -14.42 24.51
C ALA A 3 -27.57 -15.40 23.95
N VAL A 4 -27.96 -16.19 22.98
CA VAL A 4 -27.01 -16.97 22.17
C VAL A 4 -26.12 -15.93 21.47
N ASP A 5 -24.87 -15.82 21.91
CA ASP A 5 -23.89 -14.96 21.25
C ASP A 5 -23.82 -15.36 19.78
N LYS A 6 -24.37 -14.51 18.93
CA LYS A 6 -24.30 -14.73 17.48
C LYS A 6 -22.84 -14.67 17.07
N ILE A 7 -22.38 -15.67 16.34
CA ILE A 7 -21.01 -15.70 15.81
C ILE A 7 -20.85 -14.50 14.86
N LYS A 8 -19.98 -13.59 15.20
CA LYS A 8 -19.65 -12.42 14.38
C LYS A 8 -18.81 -12.86 13.17
N THR A 9 -19.41 -12.87 12.01
CA THR A 9 -18.81 -13.42 10.77
C THR A 9 -18.32 -12.36 9.80
N ARG A 10 -18.43 -11.09 10.16
CA ARG A 10 -18.10 -9.95 9.29
C ARG A 10 -17.24 -8.93 10.03
N VAL A 11 -16.52 -8.18 9.24
CA VAL A 11 -15.72 -7.02 9.68
C VAL A 11 -15.98 -5.83 8.76
N VAL A 12 -15.58 -4.65 9.20
CA VAL A 12 -15.55 -3.47 8.33
C VAL A 12 -14.09 -3.16 7.99
N GLY A 13 -13.79 -3.05 6.70
CA GLY A 13 -12.53 -2.53 6.18
C GLY A 13 -12.72 -1.09 5.71
N VAL A 14 -11.82 -0.19 6.09
CA VAL A 14 -11.85 1.23 5.71
C VAL A 14 -10.50 1.61 5.12
N ASP A 15 -10.49 2.14 3.90
CA ASP A 15 -9.31 2.74 3.28
C ASP A 15 -9.47 4.26 3.21
N ILE A 16 -8.59 4.97 3.90
CA ILE A 16 -8.61 6.43 4.04
C ILE A 16 -7.51 7.01 3.17
N ARG A 17 -7.89 7.78 2.14
CA ARG A 17 -6.97 8.52 1.28
C ARG A 17 -7.25 10.01 1.39
N GLU A 18 -6.32 10.82 0.87
CA GLU A 18 -6.45 12.29 0.85
C GLU A 18 -7.79 12.74 0.29
N VAL A 19 -8.20 12.20 -0.84
CA VAL A 19 -9.41 12.62 -1.57
C VAL A 19 -10.63 11.85 -1.11
N ARG A 20 -10.53 10.54 -0.94
CA ARG A 20 -11.66 9.63 -0.76
C ARG A 20 -11.41 8.63 0.36
N THR A 21 -12.43 8.40 1.19
CA THR A 21 -12.52 7.28 2.12
C THR A 21 -13.46 6.22 1.55
N THR A 22 -12.98 5.00 1.39
CA THR A 22 -13.77 3.84 0.97
C THR A 22 -13.96 2.91 2.15
N TYR A 23 -15.17 2.36 2.33
CA TYR A 23 -15.47 1.45 3.42
C TYR A 23 -16.33 0.29 2.92
N ALA A 24 -16.12 -0.89 3.49
CA ALA A 24 -16.77 -2.11 3.04
C ALA A 24 -17.09 -3.06 4.20
N VAL A 25 -18.18 -3.77 4.09
CA VAL A 25 -18.50 -4.95 4.92
C VAL A 25 -17.95 -6.18 4.20
N VAL A 26 -17.08 -6.91 4.89
CA VAL A 26 -16.36 -8.05 4.33
C VAL A 26 -16.55 -9.28 5.23
N ASP A 27 -16.82 -10.43 4.63
CA ASP A 27 -16.94 -11.69 5.36
C ASP A 27 -15.58 -12.34 5.65
N ILE A 28 -15.59 -13.44 6.39
CA ILE A 28 -14.38 -14.20 6.77
C ILE A 28 -13.64 -14.81 5.56
N ARG A 29 -14.27 -14.93 4.41
CA ARG A 29 -13.68 -15.46 3.16
C ARG A 29 -13.08 -14.36 2.30
N GLY A 30 -13.24 -13.09 2.69
CA GLY A 30 -12.84 -11.93 1.90
C GLY A 30 -13.86 -11.54 0.83
N GLU A 31 -15.10 -12.03 0.94
CA GLU A 31 -16.18 -11.57 0.06
C GLU A 31 -16.64 -10.17 0.52
N ILE A 32 -16.61 -9.21 -0.40
CA ILE A 32 -17.14 -7.87 -0.17
C ILE A 32 -18.66 -7.92 -0.31
N ILE A 33 -19.36 -7.86 0.84
CA ILE A 33 -20.82 -7.90 0.90
C ILE A 33 -21.42 -6.58 0.41
N ALA A 34 -20.84 -5.47 0.85
CA ALA A 34 -21.20 -4.12 0.45
C ALA A 34 -20.01 -3.19 0.56
N MET A 35 -19.96 -2.19 -0.32
CA MET A 35 -18.89 -1.19 -0.35
C MET A 35 -19.47 0.15 -0.79
N ASP A 36 -19.02 1.23 -0.14
CA ASP A 36 -19.38 2.60 -0.50
C ASP A 36 -18.20 3.53 -0.18
N TYR A 37 -18.33 4.81 -0.53
CA TYR A 37 -17.28 5.81 -0.29
C TYR A 37 -17.87 7.20 -0.04
N PHE A 38 -17.04 8.08 0.48
CA PHE A 38 -17.28 9.51 0.56
C PHE A 38 -15.99 10.31 0.41
N MET A 39 -16.13 11.62 0.18
CA MET A 39 -14.96 12.47 -0.02
C MET A 39 -14.35 12.88 1.32
N THR A 40 -13.10 12.49 1.56
CA THR A 40 -12.36 12.81 2.81
C THR A 40 -12.20 14.32 2.98
N MET A 41 -11.98 15.05 1.88
CA MET A 41 -11.75 16.49 1.87
C MET A 41 -12.97 17.31 2.27
N ASP A 42 -14.19 16.73 2.24
CA ASP A 42 -15.40 17.40 2.70
C ASP A 42 -15.43 17.58 4.22
N TYR A 43 -14.51 16.91 4.94
CA TYR A 43 -14.44 16.93 6.39
C TYR A 43 -13.06 17.40 6.89
N PRO A 44 -12.81 18.73 6.86
CA PRO A 44 -11.53 19.29 7.33
C PRO A 44 -11.34 19.18 8.85
N ASP A 45 -12.43 19.06 9.62
CA ASP A 45 -12.38 18.74 11.04
C ASP A 45 -12.44 17.23 11.28
N VAL A 46 -11.53 16.72 12.11
CA VAL A 46 -11.44 15.27 12.37
C VAL A 46 -12.63 14.73 13.15
N SER A 47 -13.25 15.53 14.03
CA SER A 47 -14.44 15.10 14.80
C SER A 47 -15.65 14.95 13.88
N ASP A 48 -15.82 15.88 12.93
CA ASP A 48 -16.87 15.80 11.91
C ASP A 48 -16.64 14.60 10.97
N TYR A 49 -15.37 14.36 10.59
CA TYR A 49 -15.00 13.20 9.80
C TYR A 49 -15.36 11.89 10.51
N VAL A 50 -14.97 11.74 11.78
CA VAL A 50 -15.26 10.51 12.57
C VAL A 50 -16.77 10.34 12.75
N SER A 51 -17.53 11.42 12.92
CA SER A 51 -18.98 11.38 12.99
C SER A 51 -19.58 10.84 11.70
N ALA A 52 -19.20 11.44 10.58
CA ALA A 52 -19.67 11.02 9.26
C ALA A 52 -19.28 9.56 8.93
N LEU A 53 -18.02 9.18 9.20
CA LEU A 53 -17.56 7.80 8.96
C LEU A 53 -18.35 6.80 9.80
N SER A 54 -18.59 7.09 11.11
CA SER A 54 -19.34 6.20 11.98
C SER A 54 -20.79 6.03 11.53
N GLU A 55 -21.47 7.11 11.16
CA GLU A 55 -22.84 7.07 10.64
C GLU A 55 -22.94 6.24 9.36
N LYS A 56 -22.02 6.47 8.42
CA LYS A 56 -21.98 5.74 7.15
C LYS A 56 -21.67 4.25 7.33
N ILE A 57 -20.77 3.89 8.25
CA ILE A 57 -20.51 2.50 8.61
C ILE A 57 -21.78 1.86 9.19
N ILE A 58 -22.44 2.52 10.14
CA ILE A 58 -23.66 2.01 10.76
C ILE A 58 -24.75 1.77 9.70
N MET A 59 -24.98 2.74 8.82
CA MET A 59 -25.97 2.60 7.74
C MET A 59 -25.66 1.39 6.84
N LEU A 60 -24.41 1.30 6.35
CA LEU A 60 -24.01 0.20 5.46
C LEU A 60 -24.16 -1.17 6.15
N VAL A 61 -23.82 -1.25 7.42
CA VAL A 61 -23.90 -2.49 8.21
C VAL A 61 -25.35 -2.90 8.46
N GLU A 62 -26.22 -1.96 8.86
CA GLU A 62 -27.64 -2.25 9.11
C GLU A 62 -28.38 -2.72 7.85
N GLU A 63 -28.08 -2.12 6.70
CA GLU A 63 -28.64 -2.54 5.41
C GLU A 63 -28.13 -3.93 4.97
N ASN A 64 -27.01 -4.40 5.52
CA ASN A 64 -26.34 -5.62 5.09
C ASN A 64 -26.19 -6.63 6.23
N GLY A 65 -27.20 -6.82 7.07
CA GLY A 65 -27.31 -7.93 8.01
C GLY A 65 -27.18 -7.59 9.48
N GLY A 66 -26.97 -6.32 9.82
CA GLY A 66 -27.05 -5.81 11.17
C GLY A 66 -25.70 -5.74 11.92
N TYR A 67 -25.69 -4.85 12.88
CA TYR A 67 -24.49 -4.49 13.65
C TYR A 67 -23.95 -5.66 14.50
N GLU A 68 -24.82 -6.53 14.97
CA GLU A 68 -24.45 -7.70 15.76
C GLU A 68 -23.60 -8.73 14.99
N MET A 69 -23.56 -8.65 13.66
CA MET A 69 -22.70 -9.51 12.83
C MET A 69 -21.26 -8.99 12.71
N ILE A 70 -21.01 -7.75 13.12
CA ILE A 70 -19.70 -7.10 12.97
C ILE A 70 -18.82 -7.38 14.17
N ARG A 71 -17.64 -7.93 13.92
CA ARG A 71 -16.62 -8.21 14.93
C ARG A 71 -15.80 -6.97 15.30
N SER A 72 -15.30 -6.26 14.28
CA SER A 72 -14.29 -5.21 14.45
C SER A 72 -14.19 -4.36 13.18
N VAL A 73 -13.43 -3.28 13.26
CA VAL A 73 -13.10 -2.38 12.15
C VAL A 73 -11.60 -2.32 11.98
N GLY A 74 -11.12 -2.48 10.76
CA GLY A 74 -9.72 -2.23 10.38
C GLY A 74 -9.65 -1.03 9.45
N MET A 75 -8.66 -0.19 9.66
CA MET A 75 -8.47 1.03 8.87
C MET A 75 -7.07 1.11 8.27
N SER A 76 -6.99 1.57 7.04
CA SER A 76 -5.79 1.96 6.31
C SER A 76 -5.74 3.47 6.21
N ALA A 77 -4.61 4.10 6.52
CA ALA A 77 -4.42 5.53 6.27
C ALA A 77 -2.93 5.86 6.05
N PRO A 78 -2.62 6.93 5.28
CA PRO A 78 -1.26 7.46 5.19
C PRO A 78 -0.74 7.86 6.57
N SER A 79 0.57 7.61 6.81
CA SER A 79 1.24 7.95 8.09
C SER A 79 0.57 7.38 9.34
N ALA A 80 -0.22 6.33 9.20
CA ALA A 80 -0.84 5.65 10.33
C ALA A 80 0.18 4.74 11.03
N ASN A 81 0.18 4.78 12.36
CA ASN A 81 1.02 3.95 13.20
C ASN A 81 0.16 2.90 13.91
N PHE A 82 0.44 1.63 13.63
CA PHE A 82 -0.31 0.51 14.19
C PHE A 82 -0.17 0.40 15.71
N ILE A 83 0.98 0.78 16.27
CA ILE A 83 1.25 0.67 17.71
C ILE A 83 0.43 1.69 18.51
N THR A 84 0.33 2.92 17.99
CA THR A 84 -0.37 4.02 18.68
C THR A 84 -1.84 4.14 18.29
N GLY A 85 -2.25 3.57 17.13
CA GLY A 85 -3.59 3.77 16.57
C GLY A 85 -3.84 5.19 16.08
N CYS A 86 -2.76 5.95 15.83
CA CYS A 86 -2.82 7.36 15.42
C CYS A 86 -2.38 7.55 13.97
N ILE A 87 -2.90 8.59 13.31
CA ILE A 87 -2.27 9.19 12.15
C ILE A 87 -1.27 10.21 12.64
N GLU A 88 0.00 10.10 12.23
CA GLU A 88 1.09 10.91 12.77
C GLU A 88 1.68 11.84 11.69
N ASN A 89 1.38 13.14 11.79
CA ASN A 89 1.95 14.18 10.93
C ASN A 89 1.79 13.94 9.42
N ALA A 90 0.66 13.39 9.00
CA ALA A 90 0.39 13.11 7.59
C ALA A 90 0.38 14.40 6.75
N ALA A 91 1.29 14.50 5.78
CA ALA A 91 1.45 15.68 4.93
C ALA A 91 0.21 15.92 4.05
N ASN A 92 -0.39 14.84 3.56
CA ASN A 92 -1.45 14.85 2.56
C ASN A 92 -2.86 14.72 3.17
N MET A 93 -2.98 14.73 4.51
CA MET A 93 -4.30 14.70 5.15
C MET A 93 -4.71 16.11 5.61
N PRO A 94 -6.02 16.41 5.65
CA PRO A 94 -6.50 17.71 6.12
C PRO A 94 -6.18 17.94 7.60
N TRP A 95 -6.07 16.86 8.38
CA TRP A 95 -5.80 16.89 9.82
C TRP A 95 -4.30 16.93 10.09
N LYS A 96 -3.89 17.81 11.01
CA LYS A 96 -2.47 18.02 11.36
C LYS A 96 -2.13 17.48 12.74
N GLY A 97 -0.84 17.18 12.95
CA GLY A 97 -0.35 16.67 14.23
C GLY A 97 -0.62 15.17 14.39
N VAL A 98 -0.85 14.76 15.63
CA VAL A 98 -1.14 13.37 16.00
C VAL A 98 -2.63 13.22 16.24
N VAL A 99 -3.29 12.40 15.42
CA VAL A 99 -4.74 12.17 15.45
C VAL A 99 -5.01 10.75 15.94
N PRO A 100 -5.60 10.53 17.11
CA PRO A 100 -5.87 9.18 17.67
C PRO A 100 -7.13 8.56 17.05
N LEU A 101 -7.09 8.38 15.72
CA LEU A 101 -8.27 8.05 14.91
C LEU A 101 -8.91 6.72 15.32
N ALA A 102 -8.10 5.70 15.65
CA ALA A 102 -8.63 4.40 16.07
C ALA A 102 -9.44 4.51 17.38
N ALA A 103 -8.95 5.28 18.35
CA ALA A 103 -9.66 5.51 19.61
C ALA A 103 -10.95 6.30 19.39
N MET A 104 -10.90 7.36 18.59
CA MET A 104 -12.08 8.19 18.29
C MET A 104 -13.20 7.37 17.64
N LEU A 105 -12.87 6.54 16.65
CA LEU A 105 -13.87 5.71 15.97
C LEU A 105 -14.37 4.57 16.87
N ARG A 106 -13.48 3.94 17.66
CA ARG A 106 -13.85 2.93 18.65
C ARG A 106 -14.89 3.46 19.65
N ASP A 107 -14.67 4.66 20.17
CA ASP A 107 -15.55 5.26 21.17
C ASP A 107 -16.94 5.60 20.60
N ARG A 108 -17.03 5.83 19.30
CA ARG A 108 -18.31 6.06 18.59
C ARG A 108 -19.05 4.77 18.25
N LEU A 109 -18.31 3.76 17.78
CA LEU A 109 -18.89 2.50 17.32
C LEU A 109 -19.03 1.45 18.43
N GLY A 110 -18.33 1.56 19.55
CA GLY A 110 -18.30 0.50 20.55
C GLY A 110 -17.70 -0.83 20.05
N LEU A 111 -16.97 -0.81 18.93
CA LEU A 111 -16.30 -1.95 18.32
C LEU A 111 -14.78 -1.82 18.51
N ALA A 112 -14.08 -2.95 18.51
CA ALA A 112 -12.63 -2.92 18.41
C ALA A 112 -12.20 -2.33 17.05
N VAL A 113 -11.25 -1.38 17.08
CA VAL A 113 -10.76 -0.68 15.88
C VAL A 113 -9.24 -0.76 15.84
N ALA A 114 -8.69 -1.18 14.70
CA ALA A 114 -7.25 -1.10 14.42
C ALA A 114 -7.00 -0.14 13.26
N LEU A 115 -5.84 0.51 13.29
CA LEU A 115 -5.37 1.41 12.25
C LEU A 115 -3.92 1.07 11.92
N ALA A 116 -3.60 0.99 10.63
CA ALA A 116 -2.23 0.81 10.17
C ALA A 116 -1.97 1.61 8.89
N ASN A 117 -0.70 1.75 8.51
CA ASN A 117 -0.38 2.38 7.25
C ASN A 117 -0.77 1.50 6.05
N ASP A 118 -0.87 2.12 4.89
CA ASP A 118 -1.31 1.50 3.64
C ASP A 118 -0.43 0.31 3.22
N ALA A 119 0.89 0.39 3.36
CA ALA A 119 1.78 -0.72 3.01
C ALA A 119 1.60 -1.94 3.94
N HIS A 120 1.39 -1.70 5.25
CA HIS A 120 1.11 -2.77 6.20
C HIS A 120 -0.24 -3.44 5.91
N VAL A 121 -1.27 -2.63 5.68
CA VAL A 121 -2.61 -3.12 5.33
C VAL A 121 -2.60 -3.91 4.02
N THR A 122 -1.91 -3.40 2.99
CA THR A 122 -1.72 -4.10 1.72
C THR A 122 -1.07 -5.48 1.94
N ALA A 123 -0.04 -5.57 2.78
CA ALA A 123 0.63 -6.84 3.05
C ALA A 123 -0.25 -7.84 3.82
N LEU A 124 -1.11 -7.38 4.72
CA LEU A 124 -2.12 -8.22 5.37
C LEU A 124 -3.13 -8.77 4.36
N GLY A 125 -3.57 -7.95 3.41
CA GLY A 125 -4.45 -8.36 2.32
C GLY A 125 -3.81 -9.41 1.43
N GLU A 126 -2.54 -9.22 1.04
CA GLU A 126 -1.79 -10.19 0.26
C GLU A 126 -1.61 -11.52 0.99
N LYS A 127 -1.39 -11.48 2.31
CA LYS A 127 -1.29 -12.68 3.14
C LYS A 127 -2.62 -13.43 3.28
N ALA A 128 -3.71 -12.70 3.47
CA ALA A 128 -5.02 -13.30 3.69
C ALA A 128 -5.68 -13.79 2.40
N PHE A 129 -5.62 -13.00 1.33
CA PHE A 129 -6.44 -13.18 0.12
C PHE A 129 -5.63 -13.13 -1.18
N GLY A 130 -4.35 -12.78 -1.14
CA GLY A 130 -3.53 -12.50 -2.32
C GLY A 130 -2.37 -13.46 -2.54
N SER A 131 -1.33 -12.94 -3.20
CA SER A 131 -0.16 -13.70 -3.66
C SER A 131 0.75 -14.20 -2.55
N ALA A 132 0.63 -13.68 -1.32
CA ALA A 132 1.38 -14.12 -0.15
C ALA A 132 0.64 -15.18 0.69
N HIS A 133 -0.51 -15.69 0.21
CA HIS A 133 -1.24 -16.71 0.95
C HIS A 133 -0.38 -17.95 1.21
N GLY A 134 -0.29 -18.37 2.47
CA GLY A 134 0.53 -19.50 2.91
C GLY A 134 2.01 -19.21 3.13
N LEU A 135 2.52 -18.02 2.77
CA LEU A 135 3.90 -17.61 3.02
C LEU A 135 4.07 -17.10 4.46
N LYS A 136 5.29 -17.25 4.98
CA LYS A 136 5.69 -16.74 6.30
C LYS A 136 6.66 -15.57 6.20
N ASP A 137 7.64 -15.69 5.31
CA ASP A 137 8.73 -14.72 5.14
C ASP A 137 8.62 -14.09 3.75
N PHE A 138 8.08 -12.90 3.68
CA PHE A 138 7.87 -12.19 2.42
C PHE A 138 7.92 -10.68 2.58
N VAL A 139 8.12 -9.99 1.49
CA VAL A 139 8.06 -8.53 1.42
C VAL A 139 6.97 -8.13 0.43
N VAL A 140 6.11 -7.21 0.81
CA VAL A 140 5.21 -6.53 -0.14
C VAL A 140 5.77 -5.17 -0.45
N VAL A 141 5.83 -4.82 -1.73
CA VAL A 141 6.25 -3.52 -2.23
C VAL A 141 5.13 -2.94 -3.09
N SER A 142 4.55 -1.85 -2.61
CA SER A 142 3.49 -1.11 -3.30
C SER A 142 4.07 0.13 -3.96
N ILE A 143 3.90 0.25 -5.28
CA ILE A 143 4.40 1.38 -6.07
C ILE A 143 3.20 2.06 -6.73
N SER A 144 2.80 3.18 -6.16
CA SER A 144 1.61 3.92 -6.57
C SER A 144 1.92 5.42 -6.69
N HIS A 145 0.92 6.18 -7.06
CA HIS A 145 1.02 7.64 -7.19
C HIS A 145 1.53 8.34 -5.91
N GLY A 146 1.28 7.76 -4.74
CA GLY A 146 1.73 8.29 -3.44
C GLY A 146 3.20 8.03 -3.11
N GLY A 147 3.89 7.15 -3.84
CA GLY A 147 5.27 6.77 -3.55
C GLY A 147 5.54 5.27 -3.63
N LEU A 148 6.60 4.82 -2.94
CA LEU A 148 6.98 3.43 -2.80
C LEU A 148 6.93 3.03 -1.32
N GLY A 149 5.84 2.35 -0.94
CA GLY A 149 5.67 1.77 0.38
C GLY A 149 6.01 0.29 0.42
N SER A 150 6.31 -0.24 1.60
CA SER A 150 6.58 -1.66 1.76
C SER A 150 6.32 -2.17 3.18
N CYS A 151 6.10 -3.47 3.28
CA CYS A 151 5.96 -4.14 4.56
C CYS A 151 6.68 -5.48 4.51
N ILE A 152 7.44 -5.78 5.56
CA ILE A 152 8.20 -7.01 5.72
C ILE A 152 7.43 -7.95 6.66
N PHE A 153 7.25 -9.20 6.25
CA PHE A 153 6.73 -10.26 7.09
C PHE A 153 7.85 -11.25 7.41
N MET A 154 7.97 -11.62 8.69
CA MET A 154 8.91 -12.60 9.22
C MET A 154 8.16 -13.54 10.16
N ASP A 155 8.35 -14.85 10.01
CA ASP A 155 7.63 -15.88 10.80
C ASP A 155 6.10 -15.69 10.76
N GLY A 156 5.57 -15.23 9.61
CA GLY A 156 4.13 -15.02 9.42
C GLY A 156 3.57 -13.77 10.10
N LYS A 157 4.40 -12.88 10.63
CA LYS A 157 4.02 -11.63 11.31
C LYS A 157 4.68 -10.42 10.67
N PRO A 158 4.02 -9.25 10.68
CA PRO A 158 4.63 -8.03 10.21
C PRO A 158 5.81 -7.64 11.13
N HIS A 159 6.95 -7.34 10.52
CA HIS A 159 8.10 -6.81 11.22
C HIS A 159 7.98 -5.28 11.31
N LEU A 160 7.57 -4.78 12.45
CA LEU A 160 7.30 -3.35 12.66
C LEU A 160 8.53 -2.57 13.13
N GLY A 161 9.57 -3.26 13.61
CA GLY A 161 10.69 -2.60 14.27
C GLY A 161 10.31 -2.03 15.65
N VAL A 162 11.22 -1.23 16.22
CA VAL A 162 11.07 -0.72 17.59
C VAL A 162 9.96 0.32 17.73
N ASN A 163 9.75 1.11 16.69
CA ASN A 163 8.84 2.27 16.70
C ASN A 163 7.79 2.25 15.58
N GLY A 164 7.61 1.12 14.88
CA GLY A 164 6.58 0.95 13.87
C GLY A 164 7.01 1.33 12.42
N PHE A 165 8.29 1.69 12.19
CA PHE A 165 8.78 2.17 10.89
C PHE A 165 9.73 1.20 10.18
N ALA A 166 9.76 -0.08 10.54
CA ALA A 166 10.52 -1.05 9.76
C ALA A 166 9.88 -1.29 8.40
N GLY A 167 10.72 -1.50 7.38
CA GLY A 167 10.24 -1.80 6.04
C GLY A 167 10.15 -0.59 5.11
N GLU A 168 10.71 0.56 5.47
CA GLU A 168 10.77 1.77 4.62
C GLU A 168 11.75 1.58 3.43
N VAL A 169 11.47 0.57 2.59
CA VAL A 169 12.31 0.15 1.43
C VAL A 169 12.46 1.28 0.42
N GLY A 170 11.41 2.07 0.20
CA GLY A 170 11.44 3.22 -0.71
C GLY A 170 12.46 4.28 -0.34
N HIS A 171 12.81 4.36 0.95
CA HIS A 171 13.78 5.32 1.43
C HIS A 171 15.21 4.77 1.58
N SER A 172 15.48 3.55 1.09
CA SER A 172 16.87 3.07 0.98
C SER A 172 17.63 3.83 -0.10
N CYS A 173 18.90 4.12 0.16
CA CYS A 173 19.76 4.81 -0.80
C CYS A 173 20.26 3.81 -1.85
N VAL A 174 19.88 4.00 -3.10
CA VAL A 174 20.35 3.23 -4.26
C VAL A 174 21.33 4.01 -5.13
N GLU A 175 21.44 5.33 -4.91
CA GLU A 175 22.39 6.20 -5.62
C GLU A 175 22.92 7.28 -4.68
N VAL A 176 24.19 7.16 -4.30
CA VAL A 176 24.83 8.13 -3.41
C VAL A 176 24.93 9.50 -4.08
N GLY A 177 24.42 10.55 -3.40
CA GLY A 177 24.37 11.90 -3.97
C GLY A 177 23.31 12.12 -5.06
N GLY A 178 22.48 11.11 -5.32
CA GLY A 178 21.44 11.13 -6.35
C GLY A 178 20.29 12.11 -6.10
N ARG A 179 19.09 11.78 -6.62
CA ARG A 179 17.90 12.64 -6.60
C ARG A 179 17.49 13.00 -5.18
N GLU A 180 17.00 14.23 -4.97
CA GLU A 180 16.42 14.67 -3.71
C GLU A 180 15.12 13.92 -3.43
N CYS A 181 14.94 13.48 -2.16
CA CYS A 181 13.76 12.79 -1.67
C CYS A 181 13.00 13.68 -0.68
N GLY A 182 11.68 13.56 -0.66
CA GLY A 182 10.81 14.24 0.29
C GLY A 182 11.12 13.96 1.77
N CYS A 183 11.84 12.86 2.06
CA CYS A 183 12.32 12.55 3.41
C CYS A 183 13.54 13.37 3.86
N GLY A 184 14.03 14.31 3.05
CA GLY A 184 15.20 15.15 3.33
C GLY A 184 16.55 14.52 2.96
N ARG A 185 16.57 13.27 2.50
CA ARG A 185 17.79 12.59 2.03
C ARG A 185 17.91 12.63 0.50
N ARG A 186 18.99 12.05 -0.03
CA ARG A 186 19.23 11.93 -1.48
C ARG A 186 19.41 10.47 -1.88
N GLY A 187 19.00 10.14 -3.11
CA GLY A 187 19.25 8.84 -3.72
C GLY A 187 18.33 7.72 -3.26
N CYS A 188 17.20 8.04 -2.64
CA CYS A 188 16.20 7.06 -2.23
C CYS A 188 15.58 6.33 -3.42
N LEU A 189 15.32 5.03 -3.30
CA LEU A 189 14.74 4.17 -4.35
C LEU A 189 13.43 4.75 -4.91
N GLU A 190 12.57 5.28 -4.05
CA GLU A 190 11.30 5.90 -4.42
C GLU A 190 11.46 6.99 -5.49
N THR A 191 12.52 7.80 -5.40
CA THR A 191 12.75 8.91 -6.32
C THR A 191 13.08 8.47 -7.76
N TYR A 192 13.32 7.18 -7.97
CA TYR A 192 13.56 6.56 -9.28
C TYR A 192 12.40 5.67 -9.73
N CYS A 193 11.67 5.06 -8.79
CA CYS A 193 10.74 3.98 -9.07
C CYS A 193 9.24 4.34 -8.90
N ALA A 194 8.91 5.41 -8.17
CA ALA A 194 7.53 5.90 -8.08
C ALA A 194 7.16 6.77 -9.31
N ASP A 195 5.88 7.11 -9.47
CA ASP A 195 5.36 7.89 -10.59
C ASP A 195 6.16 9.17 -10.87
N LYS A 196 6.42 9.97 -9.81
CA LYS A 196 7.23 11.18 -9.93
C LYS A 196 8.65 10.88 -10.41
N GLY A 197 9.19 9.72 -10.03
CA GLY A 197 10.49 9.23 -10.48
C GLY A 197 10.49 8.89 -11.96
N LEU A 198 9.43 8.25 -12.46
CA LEU A 198 9.23 7.97 -13.88
C LEU A 198 9.12 9.26 -14.70
N VAL A 199 8.24 10.18 -14.27
CA VAL A 199 8.04 11.47 -14.94
C VAL A 199 9.38 12.21 -15.06
N ARG A 200 10.09 12.35 -13.95
CA ARG A 200 11.41 12.99 -13.93
C ARG A 200 12.42 12.30 -14.86
N THR A 201 12.42 10.97 -14.93
CA THR A 201 13.32 10.23 -15.82
C THR A 201 12.99 10.51 -17.29
N VAL A 202 11.70 10.60 -17.65
CA VAL A 202 11.27 10.96 -18.99
C VAL A 202 11.70 12.39 -19.33
N GLU A 203 11.48 13.34 -18.42
CA GLU A 203 11.88 14.74 -18.62
C GLU A 203 13.40 14.89 -18.81
N GLU A 204 14.21 14.22 -17.99
CA GLU A 204 15.68 14.20 -18.11
C GLU A 204 16.11 13.64 -19.48
N LEU A 205 15.48 12.57 -19.97
CA LEU A 205 15.75 11.98 -21.29
C LEU A 205 15.34 12.89 -22.45
N LEU A 206 14.19 13.56 -22.33
CA LEU A 206 13.72 14.51 -23.34
C LEU A 206 14.61 15.76 -23.40
N GLN A 207 15.15 16.22 -22.28
CA GLN A 207 16.08 17.36 -22.21
C GLN A 207 17.45 17.03 -22.79
N ALA A 208 17.91 15.79 -22.70
CA ALA A 208 19.17 15.35 -23.31
C ALA A 208 19.12 15.32 -24.84
N GLU A 209 17.91 15.29 -25.46
CA GLU A 209 17.66 15.29 -26.89
C GLU A 209 18.39 14.21 -27.70
N GLU A 210 18.88 13.16 -27.03
CA GLU A 210 19.64 12.07 -27.66
C GLU A 210 18.74 11.08 -28.42
N LEU A 211 17.46 11.01 -28.03
CA LEU A 211 16.51 10.03 -28.56
C LEU A 211 15.25 10.73 -29.14
N PRO A 212 14.76 10.30 -30.29
CA PRO A 212 13.48 10.77 -30.80
C PRO A 212 12.33 10.28 -29.94
N SER A 213 11.32 11.14 -29.67
CA SER A 213 10.19 10.76 -28.84
C SER A 213 8.93 11.56 -29.19
N ALA A 214 7.81 10.86 -29.21
CA ALA A 214 6.47 11.42 -29.27
C ALA A 214 5.96 11.91 -27.90
N LEU A 215 6.67 11.63 -26.81
CA LEU A 215 6.40 12.19 -25.49
C LEU A 215 6.71 13.69 -25.41
N LYS A 216 7.51 14.23 -26.35
CA LYS A 216 7.85 15.65 -26.41
C LYS A 216 6.58 16.48 -26.63
N GLY A 217 6.23 17.33 -25.66
CA GLY A 217 5.04 18.18 -25.73
C GLY A 217 3.77 17.60 -25.11
N LEU A 218 3.81 16.39 -24.56
CA LEU A 218 2.71 15.90 -23.73
C LEU A 218 2.58 16.73 -22.45
N LYS A 219 1.35 17.18 -22.15
CA LYS A 219 1.06 17.95 -20.94
C LYS A 219 1.10 17.12 -19.65
N ASN A 220 0.73 15.85 -19.76
CA ASN A 220 0.65 14.93 -18.62
C ASN A 220 1.37 13.62 -18.95
N ILE A 221 2.51 13.41 -18.33
CA ILE A 221 3.24 12.14 -18.38
C ILE A 221 2.76 11.28 -17.23
N SER A 222 2.36 10.06 -17.50
CA SER A 222 1.88 9.07 -16.52
C SER A 222 2.38 7.68 -16.88
N VAL A 223 2.26 6.73 -15.96
CA VAL A 223 2.59 5.31 -16.22
C VAL A 223 1.85 4.79 -17.44
N GLN A 224 0.57 5.12 -17.58
CA GLN A 224 -0.28 4.70 -18.71
C GLN A 224 0.22 5.29 -20.02
N SER A 225 0.52 6.60 -20.04
CA SER A 225 1.01 7.24 -21.28
C SER A 225 2.38 6.70 -21.68
N VAL A 226 3.31 6.55 -20.75
CA VAL A 226 4.64 6.00 -21.03
C VAL A 226 4.53 4.56 -21.52
N THR A 227 3.68 3.72 -20.88
CA THR A 227 3.44 2.34 -21.31
C THR A 227 2.86 2.27 -22.73
N TYR A 228 1.88 3.13 -23.03
CA TYR A 228 1.33 3.25 -24.38
C TYR A 228 2.41 3.56 -25.42
N TYR A 229 3.28 4.54 -25.15
CA TYR A 229 4.36 4.91 -26.06
C TYR A 229 5.46 3.84 -26.15
N CYS A 230 5.70 3.06 -25.10
CA CYS A 230 6.54 1.87 -25.19
C CYS A 230 6.01 0.87 -26.22
N ASP A 231 4.70 0.64 -26.22
CA ASP A 231 4.05 -0.26 -27.20
C ASP A 231 4.10 0.28 -28.64
N GLN A 232 4.25 1.60 -28.80
CA GLN A 232 4.48 2.24 -30.11
C GLN A 232 5.97 2.27 -30.52
N GLY A 233 6.88 1.76 -29.69
CA GLY A 233 8.31 1.72 -29.97
C GLY A 233 9.07 3.03 -29.67
N ASP A 234 8.48 3.95 -28.89
CA ASP A 234 9.14 5.20 -28.50
C ASP A 234 10.38 4.93 -27.66
N GLN A 235 11.52 5.45 -28.09
CA GLN A 235 12.80 5.13 -27.50
C GLN A 235 12.99 5.75 -26.10
N VAL A 236 12.44 6.96 -25.87
CA VAL A 236 12.50 7.62 -24.57
C VAL A 236 11.63 6.86 -23.56
N ALA A 237 10.41 6.47 -23.95
CA ALA A 237 9.52 5.68 -23.10
C ALA A 237 10.16 4.34 -22.70
N ILE A 238 10.72 3.62 -23.66
CA ILE A 238 11.40 2.33 -23.42
C ILE A 238 12.61 2.51 -22.51
N GLU A 239 13.45 3.53 -22.75
CA GLU A 239 14.63 3.79 -21.93
C GLU A 239 14.25 4.22 -20.50
N ALA A 240 13.19 5.03 -20.34
CA ALA A 240 12.68 5.43 -19.02
C ALA A 240 12.21 4.20 -18.21
N MET A 241 11.44 3.32 -18.82
CA MET A 241 11.01 2.06 -18.17
C MET A 241 12.18 1.13 -17.88
N ARG A 242 13.18 1.07 -18.76
CA ARG A 242 14.41 0.29 -18.53
C ARG A 242 15.19 0.80 -17.33
N ARG A 243 15.38 2.13 -17.18
CA ARG A 243 16.06 2.75 -16.02
C ARG A 243 15.30 2.51 -14.73
N LEU A 244 13.98 2.72 -14.77
CA LEU A 244 13.13 2.45 -13.60
C LEU A 244 13.21 0.98 -13.17
N GLY A 245 13.06 0.04 -14.10
CA GLY A 245 13.16 -1.38 -13.84
C GLY A 245 14.53 -1.77 -13.30
N PHE A 246 15.61 -1.19 -13.83
CA PHE A 246 16.97 -1.41 -13.33
C PHE A 246 17.10 -0.99 -11.85
N MET A 247 16.68 0.23 -11.50
CA MET A 247 16.77 0.74 -10.13
C MET A 247 15.88 -0.06 -9.16
N LEU A 248 14.69 -0.44 -9.61
CA LEU A 248 13.80 -1.27 -8.81
C LEU A 248 14.42 -2.65 -8.56
N GLY A 249 14.93 -3.32 -9.60
CA GLY A 249 15.58 -4.62 -9.47
C GLY A 249 16.78 -4.59 -8.53
N LEU A 250 17.63 -3.57 -8.64
CA LEU A 250 18.76 -3.34 -7.73
C LEU A 250 18.29 -3.18 -6.26
N GLY A 251 17.28 -2.33 -6.02
CA GLY A 251 16.73 -2.14 -4.67
C GLY A 251 16.16 -3.43 -4.09
N LEU A 252 15.37 -4.17 -4.87
CA LEU A 252 14.79 -5.44 -4.44
C LEU A 252 15.87 -6.51 -4.18
N ALA A 253 16.93 -6.56 -4.98
CA ALA A 253 18.07 -7.47 -4.78
C ALA A 253 18.79 -7.21 -3.47
N ASN A 254 18.98 -5.95 -3.08
CA ASN A 254 19.55 -5.59 -1.79
C ASN A 254 18.69 -6.13 -0.63
N TYR A 255 17.36 -5.98 -0.72
CA TYR A 255 16.43 -6.50 0.30
C TYR A 255 16.39 -8.02 0.34
N ALA A 256 16.37 -8.68 -0.83
CA ALA A 256 16.45 -10.13 -0.89
C ALA A 256 17.73 -10.64 -0.25
N SER A 257 18.86 -9.97 -0.52
CA SER A 257 20.17 -10.36 0.06
C SER A 257 20.26 -10.17 1.58
N ILE A 258 19.48 -9.24 2.15
CA ILE A 258 19.46 -8.97 3.60
C ILE A 258 18.45 -9.87 4.32
N LEU A 259 17.26 -10.07 3.74
CA LEU A 259 16.12 -10.71 4.41
C LEU A 259 15.93 -12.16 4.01
N ASN A 260 16.44 -12.58 2.84
CA ASN A 260 16.26 -13.90 2.25
C ASN A 260 14.79 -14.37 2.30
N PRO A 261 13.83 -13.61 1.74
CA PRO A 261 12.42 -13.91 1.82
C PRO A 261 12.02 -15.01 0.82
N GLU A 262 10.92 -15.74 1.08
CA GLU A 262 10.31 -16.68 0.15
C GLU A 262 9.81 -15.98 -1.13
N ALA A 263 9.32 -14.73 -0.98
CA ALA A 263 8.83 -13.94 -2.10
C ALA A 263 8.90 -12.43 -1.84
N ILE A 264 9.00 -11.66 -2.93
CA ILE A 264 8.69 -10.23 -2.95
C ILE A 264 7.46 -10.05 -3.83
N ILE A 265 6.38 -9.49 -3.26
CA ILE A 265 5.10 -9.25 -3.94
C ILE A 265 5.07 -7.78 -4.36
N LEU A 266 4.90 -7.55 -5.65
CA LEU A 266 4.81 -6.22 -6.25
C LEU A 266 3.34 -5.87 -6.47
N THR A 267 2.95 -4.66 -6.08
CA THR A 267 1.58 -4.17 -6.22
C THR A 267 1.57 -2.66 -6.50
N GLY A 268 0.40 -2.10 -6.76
CA GLY A 268 0.22 -0.68 -7.07
C GLY A 268 0.17 -0.39 -8.57
N ASP A 269 -0.14 0.88 -8.87
CA ASP A 269 -0.47 1.33 -10.23
C ASP A 269 0.66 1.14 -11.22
N MET A 270 1.90 1.18 -10.74
CA MET A 270 3.09 0.97 -11.57
C MET A 270 3.12 -0.42 -12.22
N MET A 271 2.41 -1.42 -11.65
CA MET A 271 2.32 -2.75 -12.23
C MET A 271 1.57 -2.79 -13.57
N GLN A 272 0.79 -1.75 -13.91
CA GLN A 272 0.15 -1.58 -15.22
C GLN A 272 1.18 -1.47 -16.37
N ALA A 273 2.42 -1.10 -16.07
CA ALA A 273 3.51 -1.08 -17.05
C ALA A 273 3.89 -2.48 -17.56
N GLY A 274 3.48 -3.55 -16.87
CA GLY A 274 3.60 -4.94 -17.29
C GLY A 274 5.03 -5.31 -17.70
N LYS A 275 5.17 -5.87 -18.91
CA LYS A 275 6.46 -6.35 -19.43
C LYS A 275 7.56 -5.29 -19.49
N TRP A 276 7.17 -4.00 -19.69
CA TRP A 276 8.11 -2.90 -19.84
C TRP A 276 8.86 -2.58 -18.55
N LEU A 277 8.20 -2.80 -17.42
CA LEU A 277 8.81 -2.70 -16.10
C LEU A 277 9.40 -4.04 -15.64
N LEU A 278 8.59 -5.11 -15.69
CA LEU A 278 8.93 -6.38 -15.05
C LEU A 278 10.14 -7.09 -15.66
N LYS A 279 10.36 -6.96 -16.99
CA LYS A 279 11.53 -7.58 -17.66
C LYS A 279 12.85 -6.94 -17.20
N PRO A 280 13.05 -5.60 -17.33
CA PRO A 280 14.29 -4.98 -16.89
C PRO A 280 14.50 -5.08 -15.37
N MET A 281 13.43 -5.04 -14.59
CA MET A 281 13.47 -5.22 -13.14
C MET A 281 13.99 -6.63 -12.77
N ARG A 282 13.41 -7.68 -13.35
CA ARG A 282 13.85 -9.06 -13.10
C ARG A 282 15.31 -9.27 -13.52
N LYS A 283 15.70 -8.75 -14.69
CA LYS A 283 17.09 -8.82 -15.15
C LYS A 283 18.04 -8.19 -14.13
N SER A 284 17.73 -6.95 -13.71
CA SER A 284 18.57 -6.26 -12.70
C SER A 284 18.57 -6.98 -11.36
N PHE A 285 17.44 -7.51 -10.92
CA PHE A 285 17.36 -8.31 -9.69
C PHE A 285 18.30 -9.51 -9.75
N ASP A 286 18.23 -10.31 -10.81
CA ASP A 286 19.05 -11.52 -10.99
C ASP A 286 20.56 -11.21 -11.08
N GLU A 287 20.92 -10.04 -11.63
CA GLU A 287 22.31 -9.58 -11.73
C GLU A 287 22.90 -9.08 -10.41
N HIS A 288 22.07 -8.64 -9.44
CA HIS A 288 22.54 -7.98 -8.21
C HIS A 288 22.21 -8.73 -6.93
N VAL A 289 21.33 -9.71 -6.97
CA VAL A 289 20.99 -10.51 -5.78
C VAL A 289 22.20 -11.39 -5.39
N PHE A 290 22.37 -11.60 -4.09
CA PHE A 290 23.44 -12.49 -3.59
C PHE A 290 23.31 -13.90 -4.22
N HIS A 291 24.40 -14.38 -4.82
CA HIS A 291 24.32 -15.51 -5.74
C HIS A 291 23.79 -16.81 -5.09
N ASN A 292 24.03 -17.02 -3.78
CA ASN A 292 23.55 -18.23 -3.09
C ASN A 292 22.03 -18.30 -2.92
N ILE A 293 21.33 -17.18 -3.11
CA ILE A 293 19.87 -17.12 -3.06
C ILE A 293 19.25 -16.76 -4.42
N GLN A 294 20.08 -16.71 -5.47
CA GLN A 294 19.61 -16.48 -6.82
C GLN A 294 18.66 -17.61 -7.27
N GLY A 295 17.44 -17.22 -7.70
CA GLY A 295 16.38 -18.16 -8.07
C GLY A 295 15.51 -18.67 -6.92
N GLU A 296 15.88 -18.44 -5.66
CA GLU A 296 15.11 -18.87 -4.48
C GLU A 296 13.98 -17.88 -4.13
N THR A 297 14.27 -16.58 -4.13
CA THR A 297 13.25 -15.55 -3.87
C THR A 297 12.35 -15.36 -5.10
N ARG A 298 11.06 -15.60 -4.94
CA ARG A 298 10.06 -15.43 -6.01
C ARG A 298 9.68 -13.94 -6.13
N LEU A 299 9.70 -13.39 -7.36
CA LEU A 299 9.15 -12.09 -7.67
C LEU A 299 7.72 -12.28 -8.21
N LEU A 300 6.74 -11.91 -7.42
CA LEU A 300 5.32 -12.08 -7.72
C LEU A 300 4.65 -10.71 -7.94
N VAL A 301 3.58 -10.70 -8.72
CA VAL A 301 2.68 -9.54 -8.83
C VAL A 301 1.39 -9.87 -8.11
N SER A 302 0.82 -8.89 -7.41
CA SER A 302 -0.46 -9.02 -6.71
C SER A 302 -1.56 -9.52 -7.65
N ILE A 303 -2.38 -10.44 -7.14
CA ILE A 303 -3.60 -10.91 -7.82
C ILE A 303 -4.87 -10.20 -7.33
N LEU A 304 -4.74 -9.35 -6.30
CA LEU A 304 -5.86 -8.59 -5.78
C LEU A 304 -6.24 -7.46 -6.76
N LYS A 305 -7.55 -7.30 -6.96
CA LYS A 305 -8.06 -6.27 -7.87
C LYS A 305 -7.84 -4.88 -7.30
N GLU A 306 -7.42 -3.97 -8.16
CA GLU A 306 -7.40 -2.55 -7.84
C GLU A 306 -8.80 -2.06 -7.45
N GLY A 307 -8.88 -1.22 -6.39
CA GLY A 307 -10.14 -0.74 -5.83
C GLY A 307 -10.76 -1.64 -4.74
N GLU A 308 -10.48 -2.96 -4.74
CA GLU A 308 -10.90 -3.87 -3.68
C GLU A 308 -9.76 -4.18 -2.69
N ARG A 309 -8.51 -4.19 -3.17
CA ARG A 309 -7.29 -4.55 -2.44
C ARG A 309 -7.16 -3.87 -1.08
N ASP A 310 -7.40 -2.57 -1.03
CA ASP A 310 -7.12 -1.76 0.16
C ASP A 310 -8.16 -2.01 1.25
N VAL A 311 -9.45 -2.14 0.89
CA VAL A 311 -10.50 -2.51 1.84
C VAL A 311 -10.40 -3.97 2.29
N LEU A 312 -9.95 -4.87 1.40
CA LEU A 312 -9.63 -6.26 1.77
C LEU A 312 -8.47 -6.34 2.75
N GLY A 313 -7.41 -5.56 2.53
CA GLY A 313 -6.30 -5.44 3.46
C GLY A 313 -6.74 -4.89 4.81
N ALA A 314 -7.56 -3.85 4.82
CA ALA A 314 -8.15 -3.30 6.04
C ALA A 314 -9.06 -4.33 6.74
N SER A 315 -9.81 -5.13 5.99
CA SER A 315 -10.60 -6.23 6.56
C SER A 315 -9.71 -7.30 7.20
N ALA A 316 -8.59 -7.65 6.57
CA ALA A 316 -7.63 -8.58 7.15
C ALA A 316 -7.05 -8.04 8.47
N LEU A 317 -6.75 -6.73 8.54
CA LEU A 317 -6.35 -6.07 9.78
C LEU A 317 -7.45 -6.18 10.85
N ALA A 318 -8.72 -5.99 10.47
CA ALA A 318 -9.85 -6.12 11.41
C ALA A 318 -9.94 -7.54 12.00
N TRP A 319 -9.71 -8.59 11.21
CA TRP A 319 -9.71 -9.97 11.70
C TRP A 319 -8.58 -10.25 12.71
N ASP A 320 -7.44 -9.59 12.58
CA ASP A 320 -6.29 -9.72 13.48
C ASP A 320 -6.45 -8.97 14.81
N VAL A 321 -7.45 -8.08 14.93
CA VAL A 321 -7.70 -7.35 16.17
C VAL A 321 -8.11 -8.31 17.26
N LYS A 322 -7.32 -8.35 18.33
CA LYS A 322 -7.72 -9.05 19.57
C LYS A 322 -8.80 -8.23 20.25
N GLU A 323 -9.95 -8.83 20.51
CA GLU A 323 -10.94 -8.22 21.41
C GLU A 323 -10.26 -8.01 22.76
N TYR A 324 -9.89 -6.78 23.05
CA TYR A 324 -9.55 -6.42 24.43
C TYR A 324 -10.84 -6.43 25.23
N SER A 325 -11.10 -7.52 25.93
CA SER A 325 -12.06 -7.53 27.00
C SER A 325 -11.57 -6.53 28.06
N LEU A 326 -12.22 -5.37 28.14
CA LEU A 326 -11.96 -4.38 29.19
C LEU A 326 -12.32 -4.90 30.59
N PHE A 327 -12.82 -6.11 30.67
CA PHE A 327 -13.23 -6.77 31.90
C PHE A 327 -12.59 -8.17 31.98
N LYS A 328 -11.39 -8.22 32.49
CA LYS A 328 -10.84 -9.37 33.21
C LYS A 328 -10.48 -8.95 34.61
#